data_55bb320f0183e5e6da1183f32313e7db
#
_entry.id   55bb320f0183e5e6da1183f32313e7db
#
_cell.length_a   1.000
_cell.length_b   1.000
_cell.length_c   1.000
_cell.angle_alpha   90.00
_cell.angle_beta   90.00
_cell.angle_gamma   90.00
#
_symmetry.space_group_name_H-M   'P 1'
#
loop_
_entity.id
_entity.type
_entity.pdbx_description
1 polymer ?
#
loop_
_entity_poly.entity_id
_entity_poly.type
_entity_poly.pdbx_seq_one_letter_code
_entity_poly.pdbx_strand_id
1 'polypeptide(L)'
;MASRCAARVPSPPCAAARSGWAGPVVSIRPARSGVASMMSLSIRFSVWLDLLLLVANWGKNWDCSFVLAGGRAVVCAVSFRPCIDIHKGKVKQIVGSTLRDSSNDGTALVTNFESDKPPAEFANIYKEDELIGGHVIMLGADPASQAAAMEALHAYPGGLQVGGGINLENAISYLNEGASHVIVTSYVFSEGKMNIERLKQLVDLVGKHRLVLDLSCRKKDGRYAIVTDRWQKFSDVFVDEPTLKHLAAYADEFLVHGVDVEGKRLGIDEELVELLGRYSPIPVTYAGGVSTMDDLERIKRAGNGRVDVTVGSALDIFGGDLPYKDVVLWHKEQNMVSQP
;
A
#
# COMPACT_ATOMS: atom_id res chain seq x y z
N MET A 1 50.43 -15.58 -44.77
CA MET A 1 49.66 -16.07 -45.90
C MET A 1 48.21 -15.92 -45.52
N ALA A 2 47.60 -14.88 -45.97
CA ALA A 2 46.61 -14.77 -47.05
C ALA A 2 45.32 -15.55 -46.68
N SER A 3 44.12 -15.01 -46.70
CA SER A 3 43.49 -14.04 -47.59
C SER A 3 42.14 -13.58 -47.05
N ARG A 4 41.78 -12.38 -47.38
CA ARG A 4 40.49 -11.69 -47.23
C ARG A 4 39.35 -12.43 -47.92
N CYS A 5 38.13 -12.30 -47.41
CA CYS A 5 36.98 -11.99 -48.26
C CYS A 5 35.89 -11.25 -47.46
N ALA A 6 35.63 -10.02 -47.89
CA ALA A 6 34.51 -9.19 -47.44
C ALA A 6 33.28 -9.51 -48.30
N ALA A 7 32.11 -9.67 -47.68
CA ALA A 7 30.85 -9.70 -48.39
C ALA A 7 29.99 -8.52 -47.89
N ARG A 8 29.62 -7.64 -48.83
CA ARG A 8 28.71 -6.51 -48.65
C ARG A 8 27.29 -6.99 -48.60
N VAL A 9 26.53 -6.47 -47.67
CA VAL A 9 25.07 -6.59 -47.60
C VAL A 9 24.44 -5.36 -48.25
N PRO A 10 23.47 -5.47 -49.15
CA PRO A 10 22.76 -4.32 -49.70
C PRO A 10 21.58 -3.92 -48.81
N SER A 11 21.40 -2.60 -48.67
CA SER A 11 20.27 -1.94 -47.97
C SER A 11 19.00 -2.04 -48.85
N PRO A 12 17.80 -2.27 -48.27
CA PRO A 12 16.55 -2.09 -48.96
C PRO A 12 16.06 -0.64 -48.87
N PRO A 13 15.18 -0.21 -49.82
CA PRO A 13 14.78 1.17 -49.99
C PRO A 13 13.66 1.62 -49.06
N CYS A 14 13.66 2.92 -48.74
CA CYS A 14 12.58 3.64 -48.12
C CYS A 14 11.28 3.53 -48.88
N ALA A 15 10.21 3.12 -48.21
CA ALA A 15 8.84 3.38 -48.63
C ALA A 15 8.12 4.20 -47.56
N ALA A 16 7.85 5.44 -47.88
CA ALA A 16 7.04 6.34 -47.11
C ALA A 16 5.56 5.93 -47.22
N ALA A 17 4.93 5.59 -46.11
CA ALA A 17 3.48 5.53 -46.02
C ALA A 17 3.01 6.57 -45.02
N ARG A 18 2.47 7.68 -45.53
CA ARG A 18 1.69 8.67 -44.81
C ARG A 18 0.30 8.06 -44.57
N SER A 19 -0.04 7.80 -43.32
CA SER A 19 -1.44 7.63 -42.93
C SER A 19 -1.85 8.81 -42.07
N GLY A 20 -2.58 9.73 -42.71
CA GLY A 20 -3.20 10.88 -42.05
C GLY A 20 -4.38 10.45 -41.19
N TRP A 21 -4.38 10.85 -39.96
CA TRP A 21 -5.56 10.85 -39.13
C TRP A 21 -6.36 12.11 -39.46
N ALA A 22 -7.49 11.93 -40.14
CA ALA A 22 -8.51 12.98 -40.33
C ALA A 22 -9.44 12.93 -39.11
N GLY A 23 -9.32 13.94 -38.25
CA GLY A 23 -10.33 14.22 -37.23
C GLY A 23 -11.62 14.71 -37.89
N PRO A 24 -12.79 14.53 -37.25
CA PRO A 24 -14.05 14.97 -37.85
C PRO A 24 -14.11 16.49 -37.96
N VAL A 25 -14.16 17.00 -39.20
CA VAL A 25 -14.45 18.37 -39.51
C VAL A 25 -15.96 18.60 -39.35
N VAL A 26 -16.38 19.28 -38.29
CA VAL A 26 -17.76 19.74 -38.17
C VAL A 26 -17.96 20.99 -39.03
N SER A 27 -18.58 20.79 -40.18
CA SER A 27 -19.04 21.86 -41.06
C SER A 27 -20.32 22.46 -40.50
N ILE A 28 -20.24 23.70 -40.03
CA ILE A 28 -21.42 24.48 -39.61
C ILE A 28 -21.92 25.24 -40.86
N ARG A 29 -23.05 24.79 -41.43
CA ARG A 29 -23.79 25.60 -42.41
C ARG A 29 -24.75 26.52 -41.65
N PRO A 30 -24.89 27.80 -42.03
CA PRO A 30 -25.87 28.69 -41.40
C PRO A 30 -27.29 28.34 -41.90
N ALA A 31 -28.19 28.03 -40.98
CA ALA A 31 -29.60 27.83 -41.27
C ALA A 31 -30.29 29.23 -41.31
N ARG A 32 -31.05 29.43 -42.36
CA ARG A 32 -31.92 30.60 -42.56
C ARG A 32 -33.08 30.62 -41.55
N SER A 33 -33.41 31.83 -41.14
CA SER A 33 -34.54 32.34 -40.37
C SER A 33 -35.80 31.43 -40.25
N GLY A 34 -36.22 31.24 -39.00
CA GLY A 34 -37.58 30.77 -38.69
C GLY A 34 -37.66 30.13 -37.33
N VAL A 35 -38.22 30.88 -36.35
CA VAL A 35 -38.83 30.40 -35.11
C VAL A 35 -38.25 29.09 -34.55
N ALA A 36 -37.23 29.20 -33.76
CA ALA A 36 -36.72 28.07 -32.97
C ALA A 36 -36.45 28.55 -31.56
N SER A 37 -37.45 28.34 -30.75
CA SER A 37 -37.43 27.66 -29.51
C SER A 37 -36.43 28.12 -28.45
N MET A 38 -36.98 28.77 -27.45
CA MET A 38 -36.35 29.10 -26.13
C MET A 38 -35.80 27.88 -25.36
N MET A 39 -35.92 26.66 -25.86
CA MET A 39 -35.42 25.45 -25.18
C MET A 39 -33.89 25.20 -25.34
N SER A 40 -33.26 25.78 -26.35
CA SER A 40 -31.81 25.58 -26.59
C SER A 40 -30.91 26.41 -25.67
N LEU A 41 -31.42 27.51 -25.09
CA LEU A 41 -30.62 28.37 -24.18
C LEU A 41 -30.58 27.82 -22.73
N SER A 42 -31.60 27.08 -22.30
CA SER A 42 -31.67 26.54 -20.92
C SER A 42 -30.61 25.47 -20.64
N ILE A 43 -30.30 24.63 -21.65
CA ILE A 43 -29.33 23.56 -21.47
C ILE A 43 -27.87 24.08 -21.42
N ARG A 44 -27.60 25.20 -22.13
CA ARG A 44 -26.25 25.80 -22.08
C ARG A 44 -26.01 26.60 -20.80
N PHE A 45 -27.03 27.17 -20.20
CA PHE A 45 -26.90 27.90 -18.93
C PHE A 45 -26.70 26.96 -17.75
N SER A 46 -27.32 25.77 -17.75
CA SER A 46 -27.14 24.75 -16.70
C SER A 46 -25.70 24.26 -16.63
N VAL A 47 -25.09 23.93 -17.78
CA VAL A 47 -23.71 23.43 -17.81
C VAL A 47 -22.69 24.49 -17.36
N TRP A 48 -22.93 25.79 -17.63
CA TRP A 48 -22.07 26.87 -17.17
C TRP A 48 -22.25 27.18 -15.67
N LEU A 49 -23.48 27.05 -15.16
CA LEU A 49 -23.73 27.23 -13.72
C LEU A 49 -23.08 26.12 -12.88
N ASP A 50 -23.11 24.86 -13.36
CA ASP A 50 -22.45 23.76 -12.72
C ASP A 50 -20.92 23.89 -12.75
N LEU A 51 -20.35 24.43 -13.84
CA LEU A 51 -18.91 24.73 -13.93
C LEU A 51 -18.49 25.89 -13.00
N LEU A 52 -19.35 26.93 -12.85
CA LEU A 52 -19.09 28.08 -11.97
C LEU A 52 -19.23 27.69 -10.48
N LEU A 53 -20.13 26.78 -10.14
CA LEU A 53 -20.23 26.22 -8.77
C LEU A 53 -19.05 25.32 -8.42
N LEU A 54 -18.47 24.60 -9.40
CA LEU A 54 -17.24 23.83 -9.24
C LEU A 54 -16.01 24.72 -8.96
N VAL A 55 -15.92 25.89 -9.58
CA VAL A 55 -14.79 26.83 -9.38
C VAL A 55 -14.96 27.66 -8.10
N ALA A 56 -16.18 27.94 -7.66
CA ALA A 56 -16.44 28.71 -6.44
C ALA A 56 -16.23 27.89 -5.14
N ASN A 57 -16.25 26.55 -5.21
CA ASN A 57 -16.01 25.66 -4.08
C ASN A 57 -14.55 25.21 -3.94
N TRP A 58 -13.62 25.71 -4.74
CA TRP A 58 -12.22 25.30 -4.72
C TRP A 58 -11.41 25.87 -3.55
N GLY A 59 -12.02 26.48 -2.59
CA GLY A 59 -11.32 27.18 -1.51
C GLY A 59 -11.53 26.67 -0.09
N LYS A 60 -12.45 25.74 0.18
CA LYS A 60 -12.68 25.26 1.57
C LYS A 60 -13.26 23.83 1.57
N ASN A 61 -12.53 22.90 2.13
CA ASN A 61 -12.82 21.48 2.34
C ASN A 61 -12.67 20.58 1.10
N TRP A 62 -11.56 19.88 1.06
CA TRP A 62 -11.36 18.71 0.22
C TRP A 62 -12.13 17.52 0.82
N ASP A 63 -13.44 17.44 0.57
CA ASP A 63 -14.14 16.17 0.66
C ASP A 63 -13.71 15.30 -0.52
N CYS A 64 -13.28 14.08 -0.26
CA CYS A 64 -12.90 13.06 -1.26
C CYS A 64 -14.12 12.58 -2.07
N SER A 65 -14.92 13.49 -2.60
CA SER A 65 -16.04 13.19 -3.48
C SER A 65 -15.66 13.58 -4.90
N PHE A 66 -15.02 12.70 -5.65
CA PHE A 66 -14.91 12.85 -7.09
C PHE A 66 -16.28 12.54 -7.70
N VAL A 67 -17.04 13.58 -8.04
CA VAL A 67 -18.25 13.41 -8.84
C VAL A 67 -17.82 13.26 -10.30
N LEU A 68 -17.76 12.01 -10.78
CA LEU A 68 -17.74 11.75 -12.22
C LEU A 68 -19.06 12.21 -12.83
N ALA A 69 -19.02 12.70 -14.07
CA ALA A 69 -20.20 13.07 -14.84
C ALA A 69 -21.18 11.87 -14.93
N GLY A 70 -22.12 11.79 -14.00
CA GLY A 70 -23.03 10.68 -13.76
C GLY A 70 -23.49 10.56 -12.31
N GLY A 71 -23.05 11.44 -11.42
CA GLY A 71 -23.65 11.62 -10.08
C GLY A 71 -23.34 10.55 -9.02
N ARG A 72 -22.25 9.77 -9.17
CA ARG A 72 -21.78 8.86 -8.11
C ARG A 72 -20.54 9.41 -7.43
N ALA A 73 -20.65 9.68 -6.14
CA ALA A 73 -19.48 9.96 -5.29
C ALA A 73 -18.70 8.65 -5.11
N VAL A 74 -17.44 8.62 -5.51
CA VAL A 74 -16.54 7.53 -5.13
C VAL A 74 -16.13 7.81 -3.68
N VAL A 75 -16.77 7.16 -2.74
CA VAL A 75 -16.33 7.18 -1.34
C VAL A 75 -15.16 6.21 -1.24
N CYS A 76 -13.97 6.73 -0.95
CA CYS A 76 -12.82 5.88 -0.64
C CYS A 76 -13.06 5.21 0.72
N ALA A 77 -13.15 3.88 0.72
CA ALA A 77 -13.27 3.09 1.95
C ALA A 77 -11.87 2.84 2.50
N VAL A 78 -11.68 3.13 3.78
CA VAL A 78 -10.46 2.74 4.50
C VAL A 78 -10.65 1.33 5.04
N SER A 79 -9.71 0.44 4.74
CA SER A 79 -9.78 -0.95 5.18
C SER A 79 -8.92 -1.18 6.42
N PHE A 80 -9.45 -1.97 7.35
CA PHE A 80 -8.63 -2.59 8.39
C PHE A 80 -7.90 -3.79 7.79
N ARG A 81 -6.57 -3.78 7.87
CA ARG A 81 -5.65 -4.83 7.42
C ARG A 81 -5.05 -5.51 8.65
N PRO A 82 -5.50 -6.71 9.05
CA PRO A 82 -5.01 -7.36 10.26
C PRO A 82 -3.57 -7.85 10.11
N CYS A 83 -2.87 -8.05 11.24
CA CYS A 83 -1.50 -8.53 11.28
C CYS A 83 -1.34 -9.81 12.10
N ILE A 84 -0.35 -10.63 11.74
CA ILE A 84 0.14 -11.77 12.50
C ILE A 84 1.67 -11.67 12.52
N ASP A 85 2.24 -11.16 13.61
CA ASP A 85 3.68 -11.10 13.78
C ASP A 85 4.20 -12.38 14.40
N ILE A 86 5.22 -12.99 13.82
CA ILE A 86 5.77 -14.27 14.23
C ILE A 86 7.24 -14.12 14.63
N HIS A 87 7.57 -14.61 15.83
CA HIS A 87 8.94 -14.69 16.30
C HIS A 87 9.18 -16.01 17.00
N LYS A 88 10.18 -16.78 16.55
CA LYS A 88 10.52 -18.12 17.06
C LYS A 88 9.30 -19.05 17.09
N GLY A 89 8.51 -19.04 16.01
CA GLY A 89 7.36 -19.90 15.82
C GLY A 89 6.10 -19.51 16.59
N LYS A 90 6.09 -18.41 17.34
CA LYS A 90 4.94 -17.94 18.12
C LYS A 90 4.43 -16.60 17.60
N VAL A 91 3.11 -16.38 17.72
CA VAL A 91 2.50 -15.07 17.47
C VAL A 91 2.88 -14.13 18.60
N LYS A 92 3.44 -12.98 18.27
CA LYS A 92 3.91 -11.96 19.21
C LYS A 92 3.54 -10.56 18.74
N GLN A 93 3.40 -9.67 19.72
CA GLN A 93 3.41 -8.24 19.47
C GLN A 93 4.58 -7.61 20.22
N ILE A 94 5.38 -6.80 19.53
CA ILE A 94 6.62 -6.23 20.08
C ILE A 94 6.60 -4.70 20.06
N VAL A 95 7.47 -4.10 20.84
CA VAL A 95 7.83 -2.69 20.66
C VAL A 95 8.90 -2.62 19.58
N GLY A 96 8.55 -2.13 18.41
CA GLY A 96 9.37 -2.19 17.20
C GLY A 96 10.79 -1.64 17.38
N SER A 97 10.95 -0.54 18.10
CA SER A 97 12.26 0.07 18.37
C SER A 97 13.23 -0.82 19.17
N THR A 98 12.75 -1.94 19.73
CA THR A 98 13.56 -2.89 20.53
C THR A 98 13.99 -4.13 19.74
N LEU A 99 13.57 -4.26 18.47
CA LEU A 99 13.96 -5.38 17.62
C LEU A 99 15.43 -5.21 17.19
N ARG A 100 16.31 -6.07 17.71
CA ARG A 100 17.76 -6.05 17.42
C ARG A 100 18.27 -7.45 17.16
N ASP A 101 19.39 -7.55 16.43
CA ASP A 101 20.17 -8.78 16.38
C ASP A 101 20.80 -9.00 17.75
N SER A 102 20.16 -9.89 18.54
CA SER A 102 20.65 -10.22 19.87
C SER A 102 22.04 -10.78 19.79
N SER A 103 23.02 -10.13 20.35
CA SER A 103 24.15 -10.87 20.93
C SER A 103 25.03 -10.09 21.90
N ASN A 104 25.08 -8.76 21.91
CA ASN A 104 26.17 -8.13 22.65
C ASN A 104 25.82 -7.00 23.63
N ASP A 105 24.61 -6.48 23.73
CA ASP A 105 24.32 -5.34 24.61
C ASP A 105 23.29 -5.60 25.72
N GLY A 106 22.82 -6.84 25.87
CA GLY A 106 21.93 -7.24 26.99
C GLY A 106 20.52 -6.63 26.95
N THR A 107 20.16 -5.88 25.91
CA THR A 107 18.81 -5.35 25.77
C THR A 107 17.87 -6.42 25.23
N ALA A 108 16.94 -6.88 26.07
CA ALA A 108 15.92 -7.85 25.69
C ALA A 108 14.90 -7.22 24.72
N LEU A 109 14.41 -8.03 23.76
CA LEU A 109 13.24 -7.69 22.95
C LEU A 109 12.04 -7.43 23.87
N VAL A 110 11.46 -6.22 23.82
CA VAL A 110 10.27 -5.90 24.59
C VAL A 110 9.06 -6.48 23.86
N THR A 111 8.44 -7.47 24.48
CA THR A 111 7.26 -8.17 23.97
C THR A 111 6.02 -7.67 24.70
N ASN A 112 5.06 -7.11 23.99
CA ASN A 112 3.78 -6.68 24.53
C ASN A 112 2.83 -7.87 24.73
N PHE A 113 2.94 -8.89 23.86
CA PHE A 113 2.08 -10.06 23.86
C PHE A 113 2.82 -11.26 23.24
N GLU A 114 2.58 -12.44 23.79
CA GLU A 114 2.98 -13.73 23.21
C GLU A 114 1.80 -14.68 23.35
N SER A 115 1.43 -15.38 22.27
CA SER A 115 0.34 -16.32 22.23
C SER A 115 0.84 -17.76 22.25
N ASP A 116 0.13 -18.62 22.97
CA ASP A 116 0.25 -20.07 22.84
C ASP A 116 -0.64 -20.66 21.74
N LYS A 117 -1.55 -19.83 21.18
CA LYS A 117 -2.38 -20.22 20.03
C LYS A 117 -1.56 -20.17 18.76
N PRO A 118 -1.74 -21.15 17.85
CA PRO A 118 -1.04 -21.17 16.58
C PRO A 118 -1.47 -20.02 15.67
N PRO A 119 -0.62 -19.57 14.73
CA PRO A 119 -0.95 -18.52 13.77
C PRO A 119 -2.19 -18.81 12.93
N ALA A 120 -2.48 -20.07 12.66
CA ALA A 120 -3.67 -20.52 11.95
C ALA A 120 -4.99 -20.11 12.63
N GLU A 121 -5.04 -20.03 13.98
CA GLU A 121 -6.23 -19.56 14.69
C GLU A 121 -6.53 -18.10 14.38
N PHE A 122 -5.52 -17.23 14.37
CA PHE A 122 -5.67 -15.82 14.00
C PHE A 122 -6.07 -15.68 12.55
N ALA A 123 -5.46 -16.43 11.63
CA ALA A 123 -5.80 -16.44 10.21
C ALA A 123 -7.26 -16.89 9.98
N ASN A 124 -7.77 -17.87 10.73
CA ASN A 124 -9.16 -18.31 10.65
C ASN A 124 -10.13 -17.22 11.12
N ILE A 125 -9.83 -16.51 12.22
CA ILE A 125 -10.64 -15.37 12.69
C ILE A 125 -10.73 -14.30 11.58
N TYR A 126 -9.62 -13.97 10.94
CA TYR A 126 -9.59 -12.98 9.85
C TYR A 126 -10.35 -13.45 8.61
N LYS A 127 -10.30 -14.76 8.30
CA LYS A 127 -11.08 -15.37 7.22
C LYS A 127 -12.59 -15.35 7.51
N GLU A 128 -13.01 -15.66 8.73
CA GLU A 128 -14.40 -15.63 9.16
C GLU A 128 -15.00 -14.21 9.07
N ASP A 129 -14.18 -13.18 9.35
CA ASP A 129 -14.56 -11.78 9.23
C ASP A 129 -14.33 -11.17 7.83
N GLU A 130 -13.88 -11.99 6.87
CA GLU A 130 -13.63 -11.61 5.45
C GLU A 130 -12.58 -10.49 5.30
N LEU A 131 -11.60 -10.43 6.21
CA LEU A 131 -10.53 -9.42 6.22
C LEU A 131 -9.40 -9.84 5.28
N ILE A 132 -9.42 -9.37 4.06
CA ILE A 132 -8.37 -9.63 3.06
C ILE A 132 -7.24 -8.60 3.10
N GLY A 133 -6.05 -9.00 2.64
CA GLY A 133 -4.87 -8.11 2.54
C GLY A 133 -4.21 -7.83 3.88
N GLY A 134 -4.57 -8.57 4.94
CA GLY A 134 -3.78 -8.60 6.17
C GLY A 134 -2.41 -9.22 5.93
N HIS A 135 -1.47 -9.06 6.87
CA HIS A 135 -0.10 -9.53 6.68
C HIS A 135 0.37 -10.47 7.79
N VAL A 136 1.23 -11.40 7.39
CA VAL A 136 2.00 -12.29 8.27
C VAL A 136 3.45 -11.85 8.18
N ILE A 137 4.03 -11.37 9.27
CA ILE A 137 5.42 -10.92 9.32
C ILE A 137 6.27 -11.84 10.21
N MET A 138 7.26 -12.47 9.63
CA MET A 138 8.30 -13.19 10.37
C MET A 138 9.35 -12.19 10.85
N LEU A 139 9.38 -11.91 12.14
CA LEU A 139 10.38 -11.01 12.77
C LEU A 139 11.79 -11.63 12.81
N GLY A 140 11.89 -12.91 12.51
CA GLY A 140 13.10 -13.67 12.28
C GLY A 140 12.80 -14.81 11.32
N ALA A 141 13.63 -15.00 10.29
CA ALA A 141 13.44 -16.02 9.26
C ALA A 141 13.97 -17.41 9.71
N ASP A 142 13.80 -17.77 10.99
CA ASP A 142 14.14 -19.10 11.51
C ASP A 142 13.10 -20.15 11.04
N PRO A 143 13.49 -21.47 11.04
CA PRO A 143 12.60 -22.53 10.54
C PRO A 143 11.26 -22.64 11.27
N ALA A 144 11.22 -22.34 12.58
CA ALA A 144 9.98 -22.38 13.34
C ALA A 144 9.03 -21.24 12.94
N SER A 145 9.56 -20.03 12.70
CA SER A 145 8.78 -18.89 12.20
C SER A 145 8.28 -19.13 10.77
N GLN A 146 9.10 -19.78 9.90
CA GLN A 146 8.67 -20.17 8.56
C GLN A 146 7.52 -21.18 8.59
N ALA A 147 7.62 -22.22 9.40
CA ALA A 147 6.55 -23.21 9.56
C ALA A 147 5.24 -22.54 10.07
N ALA A 148 5.34 -21.69 11.07
CA ALA A 148 4.21 -20.95 11.64
C ALA A 148 3.55 -20.00 10.61
N ALA A 149 4.34 -19.35 9.75
CA ALA A 149 3.81 -18.53 8.66
C ALA A 149 3.04 -19.37 7.63
N MET A 150 3.57 -20.56 7.27
CA MET A 150 2.88 -21.48 6.38
C MET A 150 1.52 -21.95 6.96
N GLU A 151 1.45 -22.22 8.27
CA GLU A 151 0.19 -22.57 8.93
C GLU A 151 -0.86 -21.47 8.76
N ALA A 152 -0.49 -20.19 8.93
CA ALA A 152 -1.41 -19.07 8.71
C ALA A 152 -1.87 -18.95 7.26
N LEU A 153 -0.94 -19.12 6.29
CA LEU A 153 -1.27 -19.05 4.87
C LEU A 153 -2.21 -20.17 4.44
N HIS A 154 -1.99 -21.40 4.95
CA HIS A 154 -2.86 -22.56 4.67
C HIS A 154 -4.26 -22.39 5.29
N ALA A 155 -4.38 -21.71 6.44
CA ALA A 155 -5.66 -21.44 7.07
C ALA A 155 -6.50 -20.41 6.29
N TYR A 156 -5.84 -19.42 5.68
CA TYR A 156 -6.50 -18.38 4.88
C TYR A 156 -5.80 -18.15 3.52
N PRO A 157 -5.90 -19.12 2.57
CA PRO A 157 -5.28 -19.00 1.26
C PRO A 157 -5.81 -17.81 0.47
N GLY A 158 -4.90 -16.99 -0.06
CA GLY A 158 -5.21 -15.78 -0.85
C GLY A 158 -5.65 -14.57 -0.01
N GLY A 159 -5.91 -14.73 1.29
CA GLY A 159 -6.34 -13.64 2.15
C GLY A 159 -5.21 -12.83 2.76
N LEU A 160 -4.02 -13.42 2.91
CA LEU A 160 -2.90 -12.84 3.64
C LEU A 160 -1.69 -12.60 2.76
N GLN A 161 -0.99 -11.51 3.03
CA GLN A 161 0.34 -11.20 2.52
C GLN A 161 1.39 -11.80 3.46
N VAL A 162 2.62 -12.08 3.01
CA VAL A 162 3.68 -12.61 3.86
C VAL A 162 4.98 -11.84 3.72
N GLY A 163 5.63 -11.56 4.82
CA GLY A 163 6.90 -10.84 4.89
C GLY A 163 7.87 -11.41 5.93
N GLY A 164 9.07 -10.85 5.95
CA GLY A 164 10.15 -11.28 6.84
C GLY A 164 11.10 -12.27 6.16
N GLY A 165 12.26 -11.76 5.71
CA GLY A 165 13.28 -12.58 5.05
C GLY A 165 12.96 -13.02 3.62
N ILE A 166 11.99 -12.39 2.97
CA ILE A 166 11.62 -12.66 1.56
C ILE A 166 12.76 -12.23 0.63
N ASN A 167 13.08 -13.10 -0.33
CA ASN A 167 14.12 -12.90 -1.35
C ASN A 167 13.78 -13.69 -2.62
N LEU A 168 14.68 -13.70 -3.62
CA LEU A 168 14.47 -14.42 -4.89
C LEU A 168 14.32 -15.93 -4.74
N GLU A 169 14.92 -16.55 -3.71
CA GLU A 169 14.95 -18.00 -3.56
C GLU A 169 13.64 -18.52 -2.96
N ASN A 170 12.94 -17.72 -2.14
CA ASN A 170 11.78 -18.18 -1.36
C ASN A 170 10.44 -17.52 -1.75
N ALA A 171 10.46 -16.37 -2.48
CA ALA A 171 9.23 -15.63 -2.80
C ALA A 171 8.16 -16.48 -3.50
N ILE A 172 8.54 -17.26 -4.51
CA ILE A 172 7.60 -18.14 -5.24
C ILE A 172 7.04 -19.24 -4.34
N SER A 173 7.84 -19.77 -3.43
CA SER A 173 7.38 -20.81 -2.49
C SER A 173 6.21 -20.29 -1.65
N TYR A 174 6.35 -19.12 -1.02
CA TYR A 174 5.28 -18.53 -0.22
C TYR A 174 4.00 -18.21 -1.03
N LEU A 175 4.16 -17.76 -2.28
CA LEU A 175 3.01 -17.54 -3.17
C LEU A 175 2.28 -18.84 -3.50
N ASN A 176 3.02 -19.94 -3.70
CA ASN A 176 2.45 -21.26 -3.96
C ASN A 176 1.75 -21.85 -2.72
N GLU A 177 2.22 -21.51 -1.52
CA GLU A 177 1.63 -21.91 -0.24
C GLU A 177 0.41 -21.03 0.16
N GLY A 178 -0.05 -20.15 -0.71
CA GLY A 178 -1.30 -19.43 -0.55
C GLY A 178 -1.16 -17.97 -0.13
N ALA A 179 0.03 -17.40 -0.10
CA ALA A 179 0.17 -15.96 0.10
C ALA A 179 -0.45 -15.20 -1.07
N SER A 180 -1.22 -14.14 -0.78
CA SER A 180 -1.72 -13.23 -1.80
C SER A 180 -0.59 -12.42 -2.43
N HIS A 181 0.33 -11.92 -1.60
CA HIS A 181 1.50 -11.13 -1.98
C HIS A 181 2.69 -11.49 -1.09
N VAL A 182 3.89 -11.18 -1.57
CA VAL A 182 5.10 -11.17 -0.77
C VAL A 182 5.49 -9.75 -0.41
N ILE A 183 5.84 -9.51 0.87
CA ILE A 183 6.25 -8.21 1.39
C ILE A 183 7.78 -8.22 1.51
N VAL A 184 8.41 -7.23 0.93
CA VAL A 184 9.86 -7.13 0.87
C VAL A 184 10.36 -5.86 1.53
N THR A 185 11.33 -6.03 2.43
CA THR A 185 12.00 -4.94 3.15
C THR A 185 13.51 -5.09 2.99
N SER A 186 14.15 -5.93 3.81
CA SER A 186 15.60 -6.02 3.95
C SER A 186 16.33 -6.54 2.71
N TYR A 187 15.66 -7.27 1.83
CA TYR A 187 16.26 -7.73 0.58
C TYR A 187 16.53 -6.56 -0.39
N VAL A 188 15.65 -5.57 -0.38
CA VAL A 188 15.75 -4.36 -1.22
C VAL A 188 16.39 -3.20 -0.45
N PHE A 189 16.06 -3.04 0.83
CA PHE A 189 16.57 -1.98 1.69
C PHE A 189 17.54 -2.58 2.72
N SER A 190 18.81 -2.41 2.52
CA SER A 190 19.87 -2.96 3.41
C SER A 190 21.04 -2.01 3.51
N GLU A 191 21.75 -2.03 4.64
CA GLU A 191 22.94 -1.23 4.90
C GLU A 191 22.75 0.29 4.66
N GLY A 192 21.52 0.79 4.86
CA GLY A 192 21.16 2.18 4.65
C GLY A 192 20.98 2.58 3.18
N LYS A 193 20.80 1.63 2.27
CA LYS A 193 20.64 1.87 0.83
C LYS A 193 19.49 1.04 0.24
N MET A 194 18.98 1.53 -0.89
CA MET A 194 18.05 0.77 -1.73
C MET A 194 18.79 0.09 -2.87
N ASN A 195 18.52 -1.20 -3.07
CA ASN A 195 19.05 -1.96 -4.20
C ASN A 195 17.95 -2.14 -5.26
N ILE A 196 17.94 -1.25 -6.24
CA ILE A 196 16.94 -1.24 -7.32
C ILE A 196 17.05 -2.47 -8.24
N GLU A 197 18.22 -3.04 -8.41
CA GLU A 197 18.42 -4.22 -9.27
C GLU A 197 17.79 -5.47 -8.63
N ARG A 198 17.94 -5.63 -7.30
CA ARG A 198 17.22 -6.70 -6.57
C ARG A 198 15.71 -6.52 -6.64
N LEU A 199 15.23 -5.28 -6.58
CA LEU A 199 13.79 -4.99 -6.73
C LEU A 199 13.29 -5.39 -8.12
N LYS A 200 14.00 -5.01 -9.19
CA LYS A 200 13.65 -5.41 -10.56
C LYS A 200 13.64 -6.93 -10.74
N GLN A 201 14.65 -7.62 -10.21
CA GLN A 201 14.70 -9.09 -10.26
C GLN A 201 13.51 -9.75 -9.57
N LEU A 202 13.06 -9.20 -8.43
CA LEU A 202 11.84 -9.67 -7.76
C LEU A 202 10.60 -9.43 -8.61
N VAL A 203 10.48 -8.24 -9.21
CA VAL A 203 9.35 -7.93 -10.11
C VAL A 203 9.32 -8.85 -11.32
N ASP A 204 10.49 -9.15 -11.91
CA ASP A 204 10.60 -10.09 -13.03
C ASP A 204 10.19 -11.52 -12.61
N LEU A 205 10.47 -11.91 -11.36
CA LEU A 205 10.18 -13.23 -10.82
C LEU A 205 8.70 -13.40 -10.43
N VAL A 206 8.14 -12.48 -9.64
CA VAL A 206 6.80 -12.64 -9.04
C VAL A 206 5.73 -11.78 -9.70
N GLY A 207 6.12 -10.80 -10.50
CA GLY A 207 5.25 -9.76 -11.03
C GLY A 207 4.96 -8.66 -10.00
N LYS A 208 4.79 -7.41 -10.50
CA LYS A 208 4.49 -6.28 -9.59
C LYS A 208 3.19 -6.46 -8.79
N HIS A 209 2.18 -7.14 -9.37
CA HIS A 209 0.87 -7.40 -8.76
C HIS A 209 0.86 -8.44 -7.63
N ARG A 210 2.01 -8.95 -7.26
CA ARG A 210 2.21 -9.88 -6.16
C ARG A 210 3.26 -9.37 -5.18
N LEU A 211 3.69 -8.11 -5.33
CA LEU A 211 4.76 -7.51 -4.55
C LEU A 211 4.25 -6.32 -3.73
N VAL A 212 4.49 -6.36 -2.43
CA VAL A 212 4.31 -5.25 -1.50
C VAL A 212 5.68 -4.77 -1.04
N LEU A 213 5.90 -3.46 -1.05
CA LEU A 213 7.11 -2.86 -0.48
C LEU A 213 6.81 -2.32 0.92
N ASP A 214 7.54 -2.83 1.91
CA ASP A 214 7.54 -2.26 3.25
C ASP A 214 8.53 -1.08 3.30
N LEU A 215 7.97 0.10 3.49
CA LEU A 215 8.69 1.37 3.59
C LEU A 215 8.72 1.85 5.06
N SER A 216 9.05 0.94 5.98
CA SER A 216 9.22 1.28 7.41
C SER A 216 10.12 2.50 7.57
N CYS A 217 9.66 3.53 8.25
CA CYS A 217 10.37 4.81 8.31
C CYS A 217 10.40 5.43 9.69
N ARG A 218 11.35 6.34 9.89
CA ARG A 218 11.51 7.17 11.08
C ARG A 218 11.76 8.62 10.71
N LYS A 219 11.34 9.54 11.57
CA LYS A 219 11.57 10.96 11.36
C LYS A 219 13.03 11.33 11.64
N LYS A 220 13.69 11.94 10.64
CA LYS A 220 15.06 12.46 10.72
C LYS A 220 15.11 13.83 10.06
N ASP A 221 15.53 14.83 10.80
CA ASP A 221 15.66 16.23 10.33
C ASP A 221 14.36 16.74 9.63
N GLY A 222 13.20 16.42 10.21
CA GLY A 222 11.89 16.82 9.70
C GLY A 222 11.38 16.04 8.49
N ARG A 223 12.08 14.98 8.05
CA ARG A 223 11.69 14.11 6.92
C ARG A 223 11.60 12.66 7.38
N TYR A 224 10.79 11.86 6.71
CA TYR A 224 10.69 10.42 6.97
C TYR A 224 11.71 9.65 6.13
N ALA A 225 12.77 9.18 6.77
CA ALA A 225 13.78 8.33 6.14
C ALA A 225 13.39 6.86 6.31
N ILE A 226 13.48 6.08 5.21
CA ILE A 226 13.32 4.63 5.29
C ILE A 226 14.44 4.06 6.15
N VAL A 227 14.09 3.15 7.06
CA VAL A 227 15.02 2.49 7.96
C VAL A 227 15.27 1.06 7.55
N THR A 228 16.49 0.61 7.74
CA THR A 228 16.99 -0.72 7.37
C THR A 228 17.51 -1.45 8.60
N ASP A 229 17.94 -2.70 8.43
CA ASP A 229 18.62 -3.48 9.45
C ASP A 229 17.80 -3.53 10.76
N ARG A 230 16.56 -4.04 10.67
CA ARG A 230 15.59 -4.09 11.78
C ARG A 230 15.32 -2.72 12.42
N TRP A 231 15.13 -1.71 11.55
CA TRP A 231 14.83 -0.31 11.92
C TRP A 231 15.95 0.41 12.68
N GLN A 232 17.16 -0.15 12.69
CA GLN A 232 18.29 0.43 13.44
C GLN A 232 19.09 1.45 12.63
N LYS A 233 19.02 1.40 11.30
CA LYS A 233 19.86 2.21 10.44
C LYS A 233 19.03 3.07 9.48
N PHE A 234 19.28 4.36 9.48
CA PHE A 234 18.69 5.26 8.50
C PHE A 234 19.28 5.03 7.12
N SER A 235 18.42 4.99 6.09
CA SER A 235 18.86 5.02 4.71
C SER A 235 18.98 6.47 4.18
N ASP A 236 19.46 6.60 2.96
CA ASP A 236 19.46 7.83 2.17
C ASP A 236 18.17 8.03 1.36
N VAL A 237 17.20 7.12 1.50
CA VAL A 237 15.90 7.15 0.82
C VAL A 237 14.84 7.69 1.76
N PHE A 238 14.09 8.68 1.30
CA PHE A 238 13.02 9.30 2.07
C PHE A 238 11.64 8.92 1.51
N VAL A 239 10.65 8.82 2.39
CA VAL A 239 9.24 8.70 2.01
C VAL A 239 8.77 10.10 1.57
N ASP A 240 8.77 10.33 0.28
CA ASP A 240 8.33 11.57 -0.35
C ASP A 240 7.67 11.30 -1.71
N GLU A 241 7.06 12.31 -2.30
CA GLU A 241 6.33 12.17 -3.56
C GLU A 241 7.15 11.55 -4.71
N PRO A 242 8.41 11.99 -4.98
CA PRO A 242 9.21 11.39 -6.05
C PRO A 242 9.53 9.90 -5.79
N THR A 243 9.86 9.55 -4.55
CA THR A 243 10.17 8.18 -4.15
C THR A 243 8.94 7.27 -4.27
N LEU A 244 7.78 7.70 -3.73
CA LEU A 244 6.55 6.93 -3.83
C LEU A 244 6.13 6.72 -5.28
N LYS A 245 6.19 7.75 -6.13
CA LYS A 245 5.92 7.62 -7.57
C LYS A 245 6.88 6.67 -8.28
N HIS A 246 8.15 6.72 -7.94
CA HIS A 246 9.15 5.83 -8.52
C HIS A 246 8.91 4.37 -8.12
N LEU A 247 8.72 4.11 -6.84
CA LEU A 247 8.54 2.76 -6.30
C LEU A 247 7.20 2.12 -6.70
N ALA A 248 6.16 2.91 -6.94
CA ALA A 248 4.86 2.43 -7.42
C ALA A 248 4.90 1.74 -8.80
N ALA A 249 5.98 1.94 -9.57
CA ALA A 249 6.18 1.19 -10.81
C ALA A 249 6.51 -0.29 -10.57
N TYR A 250 6.96 -0.65 -9.36
CA TYR A 250 7.48 -1.96 -9.00
C TYR A 250 6.61 -2.75 -8.03
N ALA A 251 5.62 -2.14 -7.40
CA ALA A 251 4.79 -2.79 -6.38
C ALA A 251 3.30 -2.58 -6.64
N ASP A 252 2.49 -3.45 -6.08
CA ASP A 252 1.04 -3.34 -6.07
C ASP A 252 0.55 -2.46 -4.91
N GLU A 253 1.22 -2.56 -3.76
CA GLU A 253 0.87 -1.88 -2.51
C GLU A 253 2.12 -1.47 -1.75
N PHE A 254 2.01 -0.43 -0.91
CA PHE A 254 2.97 -0.09 0.12
C PHE A 254 2.45 -0.45 1.51
N LEU A 255 3.31 -1.05 2.33
CA LEU A 255 3.13 -1.17 3.78
C LEU A 255 4.09 -0.19 4.46
N VAL A 256 3.59 0.69 5.31
CA VAL A 256 4.42 1.75 5.92
C VAL A 256 4.29 1.72 7.43
N HIS A 257 5.36 1.29 8.11
CA HIS A 257 5.43 1.34 9.57
C HIS A 257 6.00 2.68 10.04
N GLY A 258 5.22 3.37 10.87
CA GLY A 258 5.69 4.51 11.66
C GLY A 258 6.47 4.01 12.87
N VAL A 259 7.77 3.68 12.68
CA VAL A 259 8.59 2.97 13.69
C VAL A 259 8.72 3.73 15.01
N ASP A 260 8.66 5.06 14.96
CA ASP A 260 8.79 5.89 16.17
C ASP A 260 7.61 5.72 17.13
N VAL A 261 6.44 5.29 16.64
CA VAL A 261 5.22 5.04 17.44
C VAL A 261 4.86 3.55 17.53
N GLU A 262 5.56 2.67 16.78
CA GLU A 262 5.23 1.24 16.69
C GLU A 262 5.30 0.52 18.06
N GLY A 263 4.22 -0.17 18.39
CA GLY A 263 4.07 -0.93 19.64
C GLY A 263 3.96 -0.11 20.92
N LYS A 264 3.97 1.22 20.83
CA LYS A 264 3.95 2.12 22.01
C LYS A 264 2.55 2.48 22.48
N ARG A 265 1.52 2.28 21.66
CA ARG A 265 0.12 2.67 21.95
C ARG A 265 -0.02 4.15 22.36
N LEU A 266 0.71 5.04 21.70
CA LEU A 266 0.76 6.48 22.00
C LEU A 266 0.01 7.35 20.98
N GLY A 267 -0.77 6.72 20.09
CA GLY A 267 -1.42 7.36 18.96
C GLY A 267 -0.56 7.29 17.69
N ILE A 268 -1.17 7.71 16.60
CA ILE A 268 -0.61 7.61 15.24
C ILE A 268 0.35 8.74 14.92
N ASP A 269 1.20 8.55 13.91
CA ASP A 269 1.96 9.63 13.26
C ASP A 269 1.10 10.24 12.14
N GLU A 270 0.29 11.25 12.51
CA GLU A 270 -0.71 11.86 11.63
C GLU A 270 -0.06 12.56 10.43
N GLU A 271 1.11 13.18 10.61
CA GLU A 271 1.87 13.82 9.53
C GLU A 271 2.33 12.79 8.47
N LEU A 272 2.75 11.59 8.91
CA LEU A 272 3.08 10.50 8.00
C LEU A 272 1.84 10.02 7.24
N VAL A 273 0.71 9.87 7.92
CA VAL A 273 -0.55 9.46 7.28
C VAL A 273 -1.01 10.49 6.24
N GLU A 274 -0.92 11.78 6.54
CA GLU A 274 -1.21 12.87 5.58
C GLU A 274 -0.32 12.79 4.33
N LEU A 275 0.98 12.56 4.53
CA LEU A 275 1.94 12.42 3.43
C LEU A 275 1.57 11.24 2.53
N LEU A 276 1.26 10.08 3.13
CA LEU A 276 0.87 8.88 2.39
C LEU A 276 -0.44 9.09 1.61
N GLY A 277 -1.47 9.64 2.26
CA GLY A 277 -2.76 9.94 1.61
C GLY A 277 -2.65 10.94 0.48
N ARG A 278 -1.72 11.89 0.57
CA ARG A 278 -1.48 12.91 -0.45
C ARG A 278 -0.70 12.39 -1.65
N TYR A 279 0.33 11.57 -1.43
CA TYR A 279 1.34 11.29 -2.45
C TYR A 279 1.42 9.85 -2.92
N SER A 280 0.82 8.86 -2.21
CA SER A 280 0.85 7.49 -2.68
C SER A 280 -0.01 7.32 -3.94
N PRO A 281 0.58 6.86 -5.07
CA PRO A 281 -0.17 6.62 -6.31
C PRO A 281 -0.77 5.21 -6.37
N ILE A 282 -0.45 4.33 -5.41
CA ILE A 282 -0.96 2.96 -5.28
C ILE A 282 -1.53 2.77 -3.87
N PRO A 283 -2.30 1.70 -3.60
CA PRO A 283 -2.78 1.37 -2.27
C PRO A 283 -1.66 1.42 -1.23
N VAL A 284 -1.95 1.93 -0.05
CA VAL A 284 -0.99 2.03 1.04
C VAL A 284 -1.65 1.72 2.37
N THR A 285 -1.01 0.86 3.15
CA THR A 285 -1.41 0.49 4.50
C THR A 285 -0.45 1.12 5.50
N TYR A 286 -0.99 1.90 6.44
CA TYR A 286 -0.23 2.46 7.55
C TYR A 286 -0.29 1.51 8.76
N ALA A 287 0.85 1.32 9.43
CA ALA A 287 0.98 0.57 10.68
C ALA A 287 1.76 1.39 11.70
N GLY A 288 1.31 1.36 12.96
CA GLY A 288 2.01 1.95 14.09
C GLY A 288 1.15 2.84 14.98
N GLY A 289 1.26 2.64 16.28
CA GLY A 289 0.76 3.54 17.31
C GLY A 289 -0.74 3.57 17.56
N VAL A 290 -1.57 3.01 16.72
CA VAL A 290 -3.03 2.97 16.91
C VAL A 290 -3.37 2.40 18.29
N SER A 291 -4.21 3.09 19.03
CA SER A 291 -4.58 2.74 20.40
C SER A 291 -6.09 2.85 20.70
N THR A 292 -6.83 3.61 19.91
CA THR A 292 -8.26 3.89 20.11
C THR A 292 -9.02 3.88 18.79
N MET A 293 -10.36 3.78 18.86
CA MET A 293 -11.25 3.95 17.70
C MET A 293 -11.12 5.35 17.08
N ASP A 294 -10.85 6.39 17.88
CA ASP A 294 -10.63 7.76 17.35
C ASP A 294 -9.38 7.83 16.45
N ASP A 295 -8.34 7.02 16.72
CA ASP A 295 -7.17 6.95 15.85
C ASP A 295 -7.52 6.45 14.44
N LEU A 296 -8.49 5.53 14.30
CA LEU A 296 -8.98 5.06 13.01
C LEU A 296 -9.66 6.19 12.22
N GLU A 297 -10.50 6.98 12.90
CA GLU A 297 -11.14 8.16 12.29
C GLU A 297 -10.13 9.26 11.95
N ARG A 298 -9.07 9.40 12.75
CA ARG A 298 -7.97 10.32 12.43
C ARG A 298 -7.20 9.87 11.19
N ILE A 299 -6.88 8.57 11.06
CA ILE A 299 -6.24 8.02 9.86
C ILE A 299 -7.12 8.27 8.63
N LYS A 300 -8.41 7.99 8.73
CA LYS A 300 -9.36 8.24 7.64
C LYS A 300 -9.36 9.70 7.20
N ARG A 301 -9.41 10.65 8.16
CA ARG A 301 -9.38 12.09 7.86
C ARG A 301 -8.05 12.55 7.30
N ALA A 302 -6.94 12.23 7.98
CA ALA A 302 -5.59 12.64 7.59
C ALA A 302 -5.17 12.03 6.24
N GLY A 303 -5.48 10.74 6.03
CA GLY A 303 -5.20 10.01 4.80
C GLY A 303 -6.17 10.29 3.65
N ASN A 304 -7.15 11.20 3.84
CA ASN A 304 -8.19 11.51 2.84
C ASN A 304 -8.94 10.25 2.36
N GLY A 305 -9.20 9.29 3.24
CA GLY A 305 -9.85 8.02 2.91
C GLY A 305 -9.04 7.10 1.98
N ARG A 306 -7.73 7.31 1.82
CA ARG A 306 -6.86 6.60 0.87
C ARG A 306 -5.78 5.73 1.54
N VAL A 307 -5.71 5.75 2.86
CA VAL A 307 -4.70 5.02 3.63
C VAL A 307 -5.41 3.97 4.46
N ASP A 308 -5.15 2.70 4.16
CA ASP A 308 -5.61 1.58 4.97
C ASP A 308 -4.83 1.51 6.28
N VAL A 309 -5.35 0.78 7.27
CA VAL A 309 -4.77 0.75 8.61
C VAL A 309 -4.55 -0.66 9.14
N THR A 310 -3.39 -0.86 9.77
CA THR A 310 -3.12 -2.02 10.61
C THR A 310 -3.20 -1.64 12.07
N VAL A 311 -3.85 -2.49 12.87
CA VAL A 311 -3.90 -2.41 14.32
C VAL A 311 -3.27 -3.68 14.89
N GLY A 312 -2.24 -3.54 15.69
CA GLY A 312 -1.53 -4.65 16.33
C GLY A 312 -1.81 -4.71 17.84
N SER A 313 -0.81 -4.39 18.64
CA SER A 313 -0.79 -4.58 20.10
C SER A 313 -1.90 -3.88 20.89
N ALA A 314 -2.66 -2.98 20.28
CA ALA A 314 -3.82 -2.36 20.93
C ALA A 314 -5.05 -3.29 21.00
N LEU A 315 -5.16 -4.27 20.09
CA LEU A 315 -6.33 -5.16 20.04
C LEU A 315 -6.39 -6.11 21.26
N ASP A 316 -7.60 -6.38 21.72
CA ASP A 316 -7.86 -7.31 22.83
C ASP A 316 -7.41 -8.74 22.53
N ILE A 317 -7.46 -9.18 21.26
CA ILE A 317 -6.91 -10.48 20.81
C ILE A 317 -5.40 -10.57 20.99
N PHE A 318 -4.71 -9.44 21.19
CA PHE A 318 -3.29 -9.33 21.53
C PHE A 318 -3.06 -8.72 22.93
N GLY A 319 -4.04 -8.85 23.82
CA GLY A 319 -3.95 -8.37 25.21
C GLY A 319 -4.00 -6.84 25.34
N GLY A 320 -4.52 -6.12 24.35
CA GLY A 320 -4.82 -4.71 24.40
C GLY A 320 -6.23 -4.41 24.91
N ASP A 321 -6.58 -3.12 24.88
CA ASP A 321 -7.87 -2.63 25.41
C ASP A 321 -8.87 -2.32 24.28
N LEU A 322 -8.44 -2.32 23.01
CA LEU A 322 -9.27 -2.03 21.86
C LEU A 322 -9.98 -3.31 21.38
N PRO A 323 -11.32 -3.40 21.47
CA PRO A 323 -12.03 -4.61 21.04
C PRO A 323 -11.84 -4.86 19.54
N TYR A 324 -11.32 -6.03 19.18
CA TYR A 324 -11.17 -6.46 17.79
C TYR A 324 -12.49 -6.37 17.02
N LYS A 325 -13.58 -6.77 17.65
CA LYS A 325 -14.92 -6.76 17.03
C LYS A 325 -15.38 -5.35 16.65
N ASP A 326 -15.03 -4.34 17.44
CA ASP A 326 -15.39 -2.95 17.15
C ASP A 326 -14.61 -2.44 15.92
N VAL A 327 -13.35 -2.83 15.77
CA VAL A 327 -12.53 -2.50 14.59
C VAL A 327 -13.07 -3.20 13.33
N VAL A 328 -13.49 -4.47 13.45
CA VAL A 328 -14.15 -5.21 12.35
C VAL A 328 -15.47 -4.57 11.95
N LEU A 329 -16.29 -4.16 12.93
CA LEU A 329 -17.54 -3.46 12.65
C LEU A 329 -17.29 -2.13 11.91
N TRP A 330 -16.35 -1.34 12.40
CA TRP A 330 -15.90 -0.10 11.74
C TRP A 330 -15.47 -0.37 10.29
N HIS A 331 -14.66 -1.40 10.04
CA HIS A 331 -14.25 -1.80 8.69
C HIS A 331 -15.45 -2.13 7.79
N LYS A 332 -16.39 -2.91 8.29
CA LYS A 332 -17.61 -3.27 7.53
C LYS A 332 -18.47 -2.04 7.21
N GLU A 333 -18.56 -1.08 8.12
CA GLU A 333 -19.28 0.19 7.90
C GLU A 333 -18.63 1.03 6.79
N GLN A 334 -17.28 1.11 6.74
CA GLN A 334 -16.59 1.81 5.65
C GLN A 334 -16.94 1.21 4.28
N ASN A 335 -16.97 -0.12 4.19
CA ASN A 335 -17.24 -0.82 2.94
C ASN A 335 -18.72 -0.72 2.50
N MET A 336 -19.69 -0.64 3.46
CA MET A 336 -21.11 -0.44 3.13
C MET A 336 -21.40 0.94 2.54
N VAL A 337 -20.73 1.98 3.02
CA VAL A 337 -20.89 3.35 2.50
C VAL A 337 -20.35 3.50 1.07
N SER A 338 -19.43 2.62 0.67
CA SER A 338 -18.80 2.63 -0.66
C SER A 338 -19.54 1.82 -1.72
N GLN A 339 -20.56 1.04 -1.35
CA GLN A 339 -21.39 0.33 -2.32
C GLN A 339 -22.49 1.26 -2.86
N PRO A 340 -22.69 1.32 -4.20
CA PRO A 340 -23.64 2.22 -4.84
C PRO A 340 -25.09 1.84 -4.58
#